data_f8ab95472ae1d942f85f7927a49822aa
#
_entry.id   f8ab95472ae1d942f85f7927a49822aa
#
_cell.length_a   1.000
_cell.length_b   1.000
_cell.length_c   1.000
_cell.angle_alpha   90.00
_cell.angle_beta   90.00
_cell.angle_gamma   90.00
#
_symmetry.space_group_name_H-M   'P 1'
#
loop_
_entity.id
_entity.type
_entity.pdbx_description
1 polymer ?
#
loop_
_entity_poly.entity_id
_entity_poly.type
_entity_poly.pdbx_seq_one_letter_code
_entity_poly.pdbx_strand_id
1 'polypeptide(L)'
;MAEDIILETRGLTKEFRGFVAVNGVDLQVRRGTIHALIGPNGAGKTTCFNLLTHFLTPTRGQIFYKGAEITGSRPAAIARMGLVRSFQISAVFPHLTVRENVRVALQRKRGRSLDFWRSERVLREHDARARELIHAVGLEKFENQTAVELPYGRKRALEIATTLA
;
A
#
# COMPACT_ATOMS: atom_id res chain seq x y z
N MET A 1 -3.25 -3.99 29.66
CA MET A 1 -2.85 -3.04 28.62
C MET A 1 -3.67 -3.38 27.39
N ALA A 2 -4.48 -2.45 26.87
CA ALA A 2 -5.21 -2.68 25.63
C ALA A 2 -4.20 -2.99 24.52
N GLU A 3 -4.36 -4.11 23.84
CA GLU A 3 -3.51 -4.46 22.70
C GLU A 3 -3.66 -3.38 21.64
N ASP A 4 -2.56 -2.82 21.13
CA ASP A 4 -2.56 -1.78 20.09
C ASP A 4 -2.91 -2.42 18.74
N ILE A 5 -4.21 -2.72 18.54
CA ILE A 5 -4.75 -3.27 17.30
C ILE A 5 -4.83 -2.13 16.27
N ILE A 6 -4.09 -2.26 15.19
CA ILE A 6 -4.09 -1.27 14.11
C ILE A 6 -5.14 -1.56 13.04
N LEU A 7 -5.45 -2.83 12.81
CA LEU A 7 -6.45 -3.27 11.83
C LEU A 7 -7.28 -4.40 12.44
N GLU A 8 -8.60 -4.28 12.36
CA GLU A 8 -9.54 -5.28 12.87
C GLU A 8 -10.64 -5.53 11.85
N THR A 9 -11.11 -6.77 11.75
CA THR A 9 -12.35 -7.10 11.04
C THR A 9 -13.29 -7.87 11.96
N ARG A 10 -14.59 -7.66 11.77
CA ARG A 10 -15.65 -8.35 12.51
C ARG A 10 -16.64 -8.94 11.52
N GLY A 11 -16.73 -10.28 11.47
CA GLY A 11 -17.64 -11.01 10.62
C GLY A 11 -17.46 -10.71 9.13
N LEU A 12 -16.24 -10.38 8.67
CA LEU A 12 -15.98 -9.93 7.30
C LEU A 12 -16.35 -11.02 6.30
N THR A 13 -17.32 -10.71 5.42
CA THR A 13 -17.88 -11.68 4.47
C THR A 13 -17.95 -11.07 3.08
N LYS A 14 -17.57 -11.87 2.06
CA LYS A 14 -17.76 -11.53 0.66
C LYS A 14 -18.39 -12.67 -0.11
N GLU A 15 -19.52 -12.38 -0.70
CA GLU A 15 -20.26 -13.27 -1.58
C GLU A 15 -20.26 -12.71 -3.01
N PHE A 16 -20.09 -13.59 -4.00
CA PHE A 16 -20.19 -13.31 -5.42
C PHE A 16 -21.23 -14.23 -6.03
N ARG A 17 -22.42 -13.72 -6.33
CA ARG A 17 -23.50 -14.47 -7.01
C ARG A 17 -23.75 -15.86 -6.40
N GLY A 18 -23.87 -15.95 -5.07
CA GLY A 18 -24.09 -17.20 -4.34
C GLY A 18 -22.82 -17.96 -3.92
N PHE A 19 -21.65 -17.56 -4.43
CA PHE A 19 -20.37 -18.13 -3.98
C PHE A 19 -19.76 -17.29 -2.87
N VAL A 20 -19.56 -17.86 -1.69
CA VAL A 20 -18.94 -17.18 -0.54
C VAL A 20 -17.43 -17.36 -0.61
N ALA A 21 -16.72 -16.29 -1.00
CA ALA A 21 -15.26 -16.28 -1.13
C ALA A 21 -14.53 -15.98 0.18
N VAL A 22 -15.15 -15.21 1.07
CA VAL A 22 -14.67 -14.89 2.43
C VAL A 22 -15.89 -15.00 3.35
N ASN A 23 -15.80 -15.78 4.43
CA ASN A 23 -16.93 -16.09 5.30
C ASN A 23 -16.62 -15.78 6.76
N GLY A 24 -17.22 -14.73 7.29
CA GLY A 24 -17.22 -14.40 8.71
C GLY A 24 -15.82 -14.22 9.32
N VAL A 25 -14.87 -13.61 8.59
CA VAL A 25 -13.48 -13.49 9.05
C VAL A 25 -13.34 -12.41 10.12
N ASP A 26 -12.91 -12.84 11.31
CA ASP A 26 -12.45 -11.98 12.39
C ASP A 26 -10.92 -11.96 12.41
N LEU A 27 -10.34 -10.79 12.17
CA LEU A 27 -8.90 -10.59 12.09
C LEU A 27 -8.50 -9.46 13.02
N GLN A 28 -7.40 -9.63 13.74
CA GLN A 28 -6.78 -8.57 14.52
C GLN A 28 -5.28 -8.51 14.19
N VAL A 29 -4.83 -7.35 13.71
CA VAL A 29 -3.43 -7.08 13.41
C VAL A 29 -2.91 -6.05 14.41
N ARG A 30 -1.86 -6.41 15.15
CA ARG A 30 -1.20 -5.51 16.11
C ARG A 30 -0.26 -4.56 15.38
N ARG A 31 -0.15 -3.35 15.89
CA ARG A 31 0.82 -2.38 15.40
C ARG A 31 2.25 -2.93 15.50
N GLY A 32 3.07 -2.65 14.49
CA GLY A 32 4.50 -3.04 14.48
C GLY A 32 4.74 -4.54 14.27
N THR A 33 3.71 -5.33 13.93
CA THR A 33 3.86 -6.76 13.64
C THR A 33 3.73 -7.05 12.16
N ILE A 34 4.32 -8.18 11.74
CA ILE A 34 4.07 -8.79 10.43
C ILE A 34 3.01 -9.87 10.63
N HIS A 35 1.89 -9.74 9.93
CA HIS A 35 0.80 -10.71 9.97
C HIS A 35 0.69 -11.41 8.61
N ALA A 36 0.80 -12.74 8.60
CA ALA A 36 0.73 -13.54 7.39
C ALA A 36 -0.64 -14.21 7.23
N LEU A 37 -1.25 -14.03 6.05
CA LEU A 37 -2.46 -14.76 5.66
C LEU A 37 -2.06 -15.95 4.78
N ILE A 38 -2.17 -17.16 5.33
CA ILE A 38 -1.71 -18.41 4.71
C ILE A 38 -2.91 -19.26 4.28
N GLY A 39 -2.78 -19.96 3.17
CA GLY A 39 -3.79 -20.90 2.68
C GLY A 39 -3.55 -21.29 1.20
N PRO A 40 -4.24 -22.30 0.69
CA PRO A 40 -4.10 -22.77 -0.69
C PRO A 40 -4.58 -21.72 -1.71
N ASN A 41 -4.31 -21.98 -3.00
CA ASN A 41 -4.87 -21.17 -4.06
C ASN A 41 -6.39 -21.28 -4.06
N GLY A 42 -7.09 -20.17 -4.25
CA GLY A 42 -8.56 -20.12 -4.18
C GLY A 42 -9.14 -19.92 -2.76
N ALA A 43 -8.34 -19.97 -1.68
CA ALA A 43 -8.80 -19.79 -0.30
C ALA A 43 -9.28 -18.35 0.06
N GLY A 44 -9.50 -17.47 -0.91
CA GLY A 44 -10.01 -16.13 -0.66
C GLY A 44 -8.98 -15.09 -0.17
N LYS A 45 -7.67 -15.42 -0.09
CA LYS A 45 -6.63 -14.50 0.41
C LYS A 45 -6.63 -13.16 -0.33
N THR A 46 -6.60 -13.20 -1.65
CA THR A 46 -6.64 -11.98 -2.48
C THR A 46 -7.94 -11.21 -2.30
N THR A 47 -9.06 -11.91 -2.15
CA THR A 47 -10.37 -11.31 -1.86
C THR A 47 -10.33 -10.59 -0.51
N CYS A 48 -9.76 -11.22 0.53
CA CYS A 48 -9.60 -10.63 1.84
C CYS A 48 -8.75 -9.34 1.78
N PHE A 49 -7.59 -9.36 1.11
CA PHE A 49 -6.78 -8.15 0.91
C PHE A 49 -7.53 -7.06 0.13
N ASN A 50 -8.32 -7.42 -0.89
CA ASN A 50 -9.15 -6.46 -1.62
C ASN A 50 -10.24 -5.83 -0.75
N LEU A 51 -10.82 -6.59 0.18
CA LEU A 51 -11.79 -6.07 1.16
C LEU A 51 -11.12 -5.10 2.13
N LEU A 52 -9.99 -5.47 2.73
CA LEU A 52 -9.24 -4.65 3.69
C LEU A 52 -8.82 -3.30 3.09
N THR A 53 -8.52 -3.26 1.79
CA THR A 53 -8.10 -2.05 1.07
C THR A 53 -9.22 -1.40 0.26
N HIS A 54 -10.45 -1.91 0.39
CA HIS A 54 -11.68 -1.43 -0.26
C HIS A 54 -11.64 -1.41 -1.79
N PHE A 55 -10.80 -2.23 -2.43
CA PHE A 55 -10.94 -2.57 -3.85
C PHE A 55 -12.17 -3.46 -4.11
N LEU A 56 -12.69 -4.10 -3.07
CA LEU A 56 -13.97 -4.79 -3.03
C LEU A 56 -14.76 -4.32 -1.81
N THR A 57 -16.06 -4.13 -1.99
CA THR A 57 -16.98 -3.85 -0.88
C THR A 57 -17.39 -5.16 -0.22
N PRO A 58 -17.35 -5.30 1.10
CA PRO A 58 -17.86 -6.46 1.80
C PRO A 58 -19.36 -6.62 1.59
N THR A 59 -19.85 -7.86 1.60
CA THR A 59 -21.29 -8.16 1.60
C THR A 59 -21.86 -8.00 3.01
N ARG A 60 -21.05 -8.36 4.04
CA ARG A 60 -21.38 -8.21 5.47
C ARG A 60 -20.09 -8.04 6.26
N GLY A 61 -20.23 -7.58 7.51
CA GLY A 61 -19.13 -7.39 8.43
C GLY A 61 -18.57 -5.97 8.41
N GLN A 62 -17.62 -5.73 9.29
CA GLN A 62 -17.05 -4.40 9.52
C GLN A 62 -15.52 -4.46 9.48
N ILE A 63 -14.91 -3.34 9.10
CA ILE A 63 -13.46 -3.16 9.06
C ILE A 63 -13.12 -1.91 9.84
N PHE A 64 -12.17 -2.03 10.77
CA PHE A 64 -11.67 -0.94 11.60
C PHE A 64 -10.18 -0.74 11.34
N TYR A 65 -9.77 0.51 11.21
CA TYR A 65 -8.37 0.89 11.07
C TYR A 65 -8.03 2.02 12.03
N LYS A 66 -7.00 1.81 12.86
CA LYS A 66 -6.63 2.75 13.95
C LYS A 66 -7.82 3.11 14.84
N GLY A 67 -8.68 2.14 15.15
CA GLY A 67 -9.86 2.31 15.98
C GLY A 67 -11.07 2.95 15.30
N ALA A 68 -10.94 3.47 14.08
CA ALA A 68 -12.04 4.05 13.32
C ALA A 68 -12.64 3.02 12.36
N GLU A 69 -13.97 2.97 12.28
CA GLU A 69 -14.64 2.16 11.26
C GLU A 69 -14.41 2.76 9.87
N ILE A 70 -13.93 1.91 8.96
CA ILE A 70 -13.65 2.29 7.57
C ILE A 70 -14.54 1.57 6.55
N THR A 71 -15.45 0.70 7.01
CA THR A 71 -16.39 -0.04 6.15
C THR A 71 -17.13 0.93 5.21
N GLY A 72 -17.08 0.71 3.90
CA GLY A 72 -17.71 1.60 2.92
C GLY A 72 -16.93 2.87 2.57
N SER A 73 -15.78 3.12 3.16
CA SER A 73 -14.91 4.23 2.79
C SER A 73 -14.35 4.07 1.38
N ARG A 74 -14.02 5.18 0.70
CA ARG A 74 -13.39 5.12 -0.63
C ARG A 74 -11.94 4.67 -0.53
N PRO A 75 -11.40 3.86 -1.47
CA PRO A 75 -10.00 3.39 -1.46
C PRO A 75 -8.97 4.53 -1.31
N ALA A 76 -9.21 5.66 -1.98
CA ALA A 76 -8.33 6.83 -1.89
C ALA A 76 -8.31 7.47 -0.48
N ALA A 77 -9.41 7.41 0.27
CA ALA A 77 -9.46 7.90 1.65
C ALA A 77 -8.64 7.00 2.57
N ILE A 78 -8.81 5.68 2.44
CA ILE A 78 -8.08 4.67 3.21
C ILE A 78 -6.58 4.75 2.94
N ALA A 79 -6.21 4.90 1.67
CA ALA A 79 -4.83 5.07 1.29
C ALA A 79 -4.20 6.33 1.93
N ARG A 80 -4.95 7.43 2.08
CA ARG A 80 -4.47 8.65 2.79
C ARG A 80 -4.31 8.43 4.29
N MET A 81 -5.08 7.53 4.90
CA MET A 81 -4.92 7.13 6.30
C MET A 81 -3.65 6.30 6.55
N GLY A 82 -3.00 5.81 5.45
CA GLY A 82 -1.78 5.01 5.51
C GLY A 82 -1.98 3.50 5.30
N LEU A 83 -3.21 3.04 5.03
CA LEU A 83 -3.45 1.65 4.66
C LEU A 83 -3.34 1.51 3.14
N VAL A 84 -2.19 1.03 2.67
CA VAL A 84 -1.88 0.87 1.25
C VAL A 84 -1.59 -0.58 0.92
N ARG A 85 -1.80 -0.94 -0.34
CA ARG A 85 -1.49 -2.26 -0.88
C ARG A 85 -0.43 -2.16 -1.96
N SER A 86 0.59 -3.00 -1.90
CA SER A 86 1.45 -3.26 -3.04
C SER A 86 0.78 -4.27 -3.98
N PHE A 87 0.82 -4.01 -5.29
CA PHE A 87 0.27 -4.91 -6.29
C PHE A 87 1.38 -5.81 -6.86
N GLN A 88 0.98 -6.94 -7.48
CA GLN A 88 1.92 -7.84 -8.17
C GLN A 88 2.47 -7.23 -9.48
N ILE A 89 1.76 -6.25 -10.05
CA ILE A 89 2.19 -5.49 -11.23
C ILE A 89 2.94 -4.26 -10.74
N SER A 90 4.15 -4.05 -11.25
CA SER A 90 5.00 -2.92 -10.88
C SER A 90 4.27 -1.58 -11.06
N ALA A 91 3.88 -0.97 -9.95
CA ALA A 91 3.24 0.34 -9.92
C ALA A 91 4.32 1.45 -9.89
N VAL A 92 5.35 1.32 -10.73
CA VAL A 92 6.43 2.29 -10.87
C VAL A 92 6.36 2.95 -12.25
N PHE A 93 6.82 4.17 -12.35
CA PHE A 93 6.98 4.88 -13.62
C PHE A 93 8.25 4.38 -14.32
N PRO A 94 8.13 3.60 -15.42
CA PRO A 94 9.25 2.86 -15.99
C PRO A 94 10.37 3.78 -16.53
N HIS A 95 10.02 4.95 -17.03
CA HIS A 95 10.94 5.91 -17.63
C HIS A 95 11.49 6.95 -16.64
N LEU A 96 11.05 6.92 -15.39
CA LEU A 96 11.64 7.72 -14.31
C LEU A 96 12.74 6.93 -13.61
N THR A 97 13.72 7.65 -13.08
CA THR A 97 14.77 7.06 -12.24
C THR A 97 14.19 6.51 -10.93
N VAL A 98 14.94 5.67 -10.22
CA VAL A 98 14.59 5.18 -8.89
C VAL A 98 14.26 6.35 -7.96
N ARG A 99 15.11 7.37 -7.93
CA ARG A 99 14.92 8.56 -7.11
C ARG A 99 13.65 9.33 -7.46
N GLU A 100 13.39 9.54 -8.75
CA GLU A 100 12.18 10.25 -9.20
C GLU A 100 10.91 9.48 -8.83
N ASN A 101 10.90 8.16 -8.98
CA ASN A 101 9.78 7.32 -8.54
C ASN A 101 9.45 7.53 -7.05
N VAL A 102 10.47 7.50 -6.19
CA VAL A 102 10.29 7.70 -4.75
C VAL A 102 9.84 9.13 -4.43
N ARG A 103 10.39 10.14 -5.14
CA ARG A 103 9.97 11.55 -4.99
C ARG A 103 8.49 11.75 -5.34
N VAL A 104 8.04 11.16 -6.45
CA VAL A 104 6.62 11.22 -6.86
C VAL A 104 5.72 10.61 -5.78
N ALA A 105 6.13 9.49 -5.20
CA ALA A 105 5.37 8.88 -4.12
C ALA A 105 5.28 9.77 -2.86
N LEU A 106 6.38 10.46 -2.51
CA LEU A 106 6.44 11.39 -1.37
C LEU A 106 5.55 12.63 -1.53
N GLN A 107 5.29 13.09 -2.77
CA GLN A 107 4.39 14.22 -3.03
C GLN A 107 2.97 13.99 -2.50
N ARG A 108 2.53 12.74 -2.43
CA ARG A 108 1.19 12.36 -1.98
C ARG A 108 0.86 12.90 -0.58
N LYS A 109 1.83 12.98 0.33
CA LYS A 109 1.63 13.47 1.70
C LYS A 109 1.24 14.95 1.76
N ARG A 110 1.59 15.73 0.74
CA ARG A 110 1.28 17.17 0.69
C ARG A 110 -0.17 17.50 0.30
N GLY A 111 -0.97 16.53 -0.18
CA GLY A 111 -2.33 16.79 -0.66
C GLY A 111 -2.43 17.68 -1.91
N ARG A 112 -1.31 18.02 -2.55
CA ARG A 112 -1.19 18.92 -3.69
C ARG A 112 -0.69 18.20 -4.95
N SER A 113 -1.28 17.08 -5.26
CA SER A 113 -0.88 16.21 -6.41
C SER A 113 -1.04 16.86 -7.79
N LEU A 114 -1.58 18.07 -7.87
CA LEU A 114 -1.89 18.78 -9.13
C LEU A 114 -1.04 20.04 -9.35
N ASP A 115 0.02 20.26 -8.61
CA ASP A 115 0.91 21.42 -8.79
C ASP A 115 1.87 21.21 -9.99
N PHE A 116 1.33 21.04 -11.21
CA PHE A 116 2.10 20.85 -12.46
C PHE A 116 2.97 22.06 -12.86
N TRP A 117 2.72 23.22 -12.26
CA TRP A 117 3.38 24.49 -12.60
C TRP A 117 4.59 24.82 -11.74
N ARG A 118 4.91 23.98 -10.74
CA ARG A 118 6.06 24.24 -9.87
C ARG A 118 7.32 23.53 -10.38
N SER A 119 8.42 24.31 -10.41
CA SER A 119 9.76 23.87 -10.77
C SER A 119 10.19 22.59 -10.04
N GLU A 120 11.07 21.79 -10.66
CA GLU A 120 11.78 20.63 -10.06
C GLU A 120 12.41 20.92 -8.70
N ARG A 121 12.66 22.19 -8.35
CA ARG A 121 13.16 22.60 -7.03
C ARG A 121 12.26 22.11 -5.88
N VAL A 122 10.95 22.00 -6.10
CA VAL A 122 10.00 21.50 -5.09
C VAL A 122 10.18 20.02 -4.85
N LEU A 123 10.59 19.26 -5.86
CA LEU A 123 10.91 17.82 -5.73
C LEU A 123 12.19 17.58 -4.92
N ARG A 124 13.14 18.54 -4.94
CA ARG A 124 14.39 18.45 -4.18
C ARG A 124 14.18 18.51 -2.67
N GLU A 125 13.09 19.07 -2.20
CA GLU A 125 12.74 19.04 -0.76
C GLU A 125 12.53 17.61 -0.25
N HIS A 126 12.22 16.67 -1.15
CA HIS A 126 12.04 15.26 -0.82
C HIS A 126 13.32 14.43 -0.95
N ASP A 127 14.45 15.02 -1.38
CA ASP A 127 15.68 14.29 -1.69
C ASP A 127 16.25 13.54 -0.47
N ALA A 128 16.29 14.18 0.68
CA ALA A 128 16.79 13.55 1.91
C ALA A 128 15.96 12.30 2.25
N ARG A 129 14.63 12.45 2.29
CA ARG A 129 13.73 11.33 2.60
C ARG A 129 13.71 10.26 1.51
N ALA A 130 13.82 10.65 0.25
CA ALA A 130 13.92 9.71 -0.86
C ALA A 130 15.19 8.84 -0.74
N ARG A 131 16.34 9.44 -0.42
CA ARG A 131 17.58 8.69 -0.21
C ARG A 131 17.51 7.74 0.98
N GLU A 132 16.91 8.15 2.09
CA GLU A 132 16.69 7.27 3.24
C GLU A 132 15.89 6.03 2.84
N LEU A 133 14.80 6.20 2.08
CA LEU A 133 13.97 5.09 1.62
C LEU A 133 14.71 4.20 0.61
N ILE A 134 15.47 4.79 -0.32
CA ILE A 134 16.30 4.07 -1.29
C ILE A 134 17.35 3.23 -0.56
N HIS A 135 18.01 3.80 0.45
CA HIS A 135 18.96 3.09 1.29
C HIS A 135 18.29 1.95 2.06
N ALA A 136 17.13 2.19 2.67
CA ALA A 136 16.40 1.17 3.44
C ALA A 136 16.04 -0.08 2.62
N VAL A 137 15.94 0.04 1.28
CA VAL A 137 15.64 -1.09 0.38
C VAL A 137 16.86 -1.57 -0.44
N GLY A 138 18.06 -1.04 -0.20
CA GLY A 138 19.31 -1.44 -0.83
C GLY A 138 19.40 -1.07 -2.32
N LEU A 139 18.91 0.12 -2.68
CA LEU A 139 18.90 0.62 -4.07
C LEU A 139 19.85 1.81 -4.31
N GLU A 140 20.79 2.11 -3.42
CA GLU A 140 21.68 3.28 -3.49
C GLU A 140 22.46 3.34 -4.80
N LYS A 141 23.00 2.18 -5.23
CA LYS A 141 23.78 2.07 -6.47
C LYS A 141 22.94 2.28 -7.74
N PHE A 142 21.63 2.23 -7.61
CA PHE A 142 20.67 2.32 -8.73
C PHE A 142 19.87 3.62 -8.70
N GLU A 143 20.18 4.55 -7.80
CA GLU A 143 19.41 5.78 -7.55
C GLU A 143 19.10 6.58 -8.82
N ASN A 144 20.06 6.64 -9.74
CA ASN A 144 19.97 7.40 -10.98
C ASN A 144 19.60 6.55 -12.21
N GLN A 145 19.41 5.23 -12.07
CA GLN A 145 18.97 4.37 -13.15
C GLN A 145 17.47 4.46 -13.35
N THR A 146 17.02 4.33 -14.60
CA THR A 146 15.60 4.27 -14.92
C THR A 146 15.00 2.95 -14.43
N ALA A 147 13.74 3.01 -13.98
CA ALA A 147 13.07 1.83 -13.40
C ALA A 147 12.93 0.68 -14.43
N VAL A 148 12.86 1.01 -15.73
CA VAL A 148 12.79 -0.03 -16.80
C VAL A 148 14.03 -0.88 -16.86
N GLU A 149 15.21 -0.32 -16.58
CA GLU A 149 16.51 -1.00 -16.64
C GLU A 149 16.79 -1.91 -15.44
N LEU A 150 16.01 -1.75 -14.36
CA LEU A 150 16.22 -2.54 -13.16
C LEU A 150 15.87 -4.02 -13.36
N PRO A 151 16.66 -4.95 -12.81
CA PRO A 151 16.28 -6.36 -12.69
C PRO A 151 14.97 -6.49 -11.87
N TYR A 152 14.21 -7.57 -12.11
CA TYR A 152 12.91 -7.79 -11.47
C TYR A 152 12.94 -7.64 -9.94
N GLY A 153 13.91 -8.24 -9.26
CA GLY A 153 14.03 -8.13 -7.80
C GLY A 153 14.27 -6.70 -7.32
N ARG A 154 14.99 -5.87 -8.10
CA ARG A 154 15.22 -4.46 -7.80
C ARG A 154 13.97 -3.60 -8.06
N LYS A 155 13.19 -3.94 -9.09
CA LYS A 155 11.86 -3.32 -9.29
C LYS A 155 10.96 -3.56 -8.08
N ARG A 156 10.98 -4.76 -7.51
CA ARG A 156 10.21 -5.07 -6.31
C ARG A 156 10.66 -4.28 -5.08
N ALA A 157 11.97 -4.10 -4.91
CA ALA A 157 12.53 -3.24 -3.86
C ALA A 157 12.08 -1.77 -4.06
N LEU A 158 12.06 -1.27 -5.31
CA LEU A 158 11.56 0.08 -5.61
C LEU A 158 10.07 0.24 -5.27
N GLU A 159 9.23 -0.76 -5.55
CA GLU A 159 7.82 -0.76 -5.14
C GLU A 159 7.65 -0.64 -3.62
N ILE A 160 8.50 -1.35 -2.86
CA ILE A 160 8.49 -1.24 -1.39
C ILE A 160 8.86 0.19 -0.99
N ALA A 161 9.91 0.78 -1.56
CA ALA A 161 10.32 2.14 -1.27
C ALA A 161 9.20 3.16 -1.56
N THR A 162 8.51 3.04 -2.71
CA THR A 162 7.38 3.92 -3.07
C THR A 162 6.16 3.69 -2.19
N THR A 163 5.98 2.49 -1.65
CA THR A 163 4.88 2.18 -0.72
C THR A 163 5.14 2.77 0.67
N LEU A 164 6.41 2.81 1.11
CA LEU A 164 6.84 3.40 2.38
C LEU A 164 6.90 4.94 2.35
N ALA A 165 6.91 5.56 1.17
CA ALA A 165 6.91 7.01 0.95
C ALA A 165 5.58 7.65 1.35
#